data_51da383421e43dc73d6d511d0cce5873
#
_entry.id   51da383421e43dc73d6d511d0cce5873
#
_cell.length_a   1.000
_cell.length_b   1.000
_cell.length_c   1.000
_cell.angle_alpha   90.00
_cell.angle_beta   90.00
_cell.angle_gamma   90.00
#
_symmetry.space_group_name_H-M   'P 1'
#
loop_
_entity.id
_entity.type
_entity.pdbx_description
1 polymer ?
#
loop_
_entity_poly.entity_id
_entity_poly.type
_entity_poly.pdbx_seq_one_letter_code
_entity_poly.pdbx_strand_id
1 'polypeptide(L)'
;RVEAAQKTLYLPDGPNINQSLRNTMQFLEQAIVDGDIYSSGILYRGSTVGGSPSETKTFQSYWQLENGQVNFSDEFPNLEELTATVVTDDNNIDVQVDSGRSLGMQMETATGIVRRNEAGRNLLTVTGAASGLTAQGLDYIQAAPLGGGLQETFSTWQAEGEFTADAEVIVPLDQDGAET
;
A
#
# COMPACT_ATOMS: atom_id res chain seq x y z
N ARG A 1 -15.31 -11.40 -4.00
CA ARG A 1 -15.34 -10.05 -4.57
C ARG A 1 -15.62 -9.07 -3.45
N VAL A 2 -14.68 -8.15 -3.19
CA VAL A 2 -14.87 -7.09 -2.20
C VAL A 2 -15.48 -5.91 -2.93
N GLU A 3 -16.80 -5.77 -2.85
CA GLU A 3 -17.44 -4.55 -3.32
C GLU A 3 -17.33 -3.47 -2.24
N ALA A 4 -17.31 -2.20 -2.64
CA ALA A 4 -17.17 -1.05 -1.73
C ALA A 4 -18.17 -1.07 -0.55
N ALA A 5 -19.34 -1.71 -0.72
CA ALA A 5 -20.34 -1.91 0.32
C ALA A 5 -20.00 -3.04 1.31
N GLN A 6 -19.05 -3.91 1.01
CA GLN A 6 -18.62 -5.02 1.86
C GLN A 6 -17.33 -4.73 2.63
N LYS A 7 -16.82 -3.51 2.51
CA LYS A 7 -15.64 -3.01 3.23
C LYS A 7 -15.82 -2.90 4.75
N THR A 8 -16.99 -3.21 5.25
CA THR A 8 -17.15 -3.38 6.68
C THR A 8 -16.52 -4.70 7.10
N LEU A 9 -15.21 -4.75 7.13
CA LEU A 9 -14.53 -5.69 8.00
C LEU A 9 -15.12 -5.43 9.38
N TYR A 10 -15.98 -6.33 9.84
CA TYR A 10 -16.56 -6.31 11.17
C TYR A 10 -15.41 -6.49 12.16
N LEU A 11 -14.69 -5.41 12.39
CA LEU A 11 -13.90 -5.30 13.61
C LEU A 11 -14.92 -5.14 14.71
N PRO A 12 -14.91 -6.01 15.72
CA PRO A 12 -15.78 -5.81 16.86
C PRO A 12 -15.53 -4.39 17.39
N ASP A 13 -16.59 -3.57 17.42
CA ASP A 13 -16.58 -2.24 18.05
C ASP A 13 -16.34 -2.43 19.54
N GLY A 14 -15.11 -2.68 19.91
CA GLY A 14 -14.71 -2.86 21.30
C GLY A 14 -13.63 -1.86 21.70
N PRO A 15 -13.71 -1.31 22.93
CA PRO A 15 -12.68 -0.41 23.47
C PRO A 15 -11.30 -1.05 23.56
N ASN A 16 -11.14 -2.29 23.13
CA ASN A 16 -9.98 -3.15 23.35
C ASN A 16 -9.17 -3.42 22.08
N ILE A 17 -9.56 -2.87 20.93
CA ILE A 17 -8.76 -2.99 19.71
C ILE A 17 -7.61 -2.00 19.81
N ASN A 18 -6.40 -2.50 19.64
CA ASN A 18 -5.18 -1.69 19.58
C ASN A 18 -5.36 -0.59 18.51
N GLN A 19 -5.04 0.66 18.83
CA GLN A 19 -5.13 1.81 17.90
C GLN A 19 -4.36 1.54 16.61
N SER A 20 -3.24 0.83 16.70
CA SER A 20 -2.44 0.41 15.58
C SER A 20 -3.21 -0.47 14.60
N LEU A 21 -3.91 -1.48 15.10
CA LEU A 21 -4.76 -2.33 14.27
C LEU A 21 -5.84 -1.52 13.56
N ARG A 22 -6.47 -0.57 14.26
CA ARG A 22 -7.45 0.33 13.66
C ARG A 22 -6.85 1.11 12.49
N ASN A 23 -5.69 1.70 12.69
CA ASN A 23 -5.00 2.49 11.67
C ASN A 23 -4.63 1.62 10.45
N THR A 24 -4.11 0.41 10.68
CA THR A 24 -3.78 -0.55 9.62
C THR A 24 -5.02 -0.94 8.83
N MET A 25 -6.12 -1.25 9.52
CA MET A 25 -7.36 -1.65 8.86
C MET A 25 -8.00 -0.49 8.10
N GLN A 26 -7.97 0.72 8.66
CA GLN A 26 -8.43 1.92 7.95
C GLN A 26 -7.62 2.20 6.70
N PHE A 27 -6.29 2.05 6.78
CA PHE A 27 -5.43 2.18 5.60
C PHE A 27 -5.78 1.16 4.52
N LEU A 28 -5.90 -0.12 4.88
CA LEU A 28 -6.28 -1.18 3.93
C LEU A 28 -7.67 -0.94 3.33
N GLU A 29 -8.62 -0.50 4.15
CA GLU A 29 -9.98 -0.18 3.70
C GLU A 29 -10.01 0.98 2.70
N GLN A 30 -9.17 1.99 2.89
CA GLN A 30 -9.07 3.13 2.00
C GLN A 30 -8.26 2.80 0.74
N ALA A 31 -7.16 2.05 0.89
CA ALA A 31 -6.26 1.73 -0.21
C ALA A 31 -6.87 0.74 -1.21
N ILE A 32 -7.60 -0.27 -0.76
CA ILE A 32 -8.21 -1.27 -1.65
C ILE A 32 -9.54 -0.74 -2.16
N VAL A 33 -9.62 -0.38 -3.44
CA VAL A 33 -10.83 0.12 -4.09
C VAL A 33 -11.74 -1.03 -4.54
N ASP A 34 -11.18 -2.05 -5.19
CA ASP A 34 -11.87 -3.27 -5.64
C ASP A 34 -10.89 -4.44 -5.72
N GLY A 35 -11.39 -5.66 -5.86
CA GLY A 35 -10.58 -6.88 -6.03
C GLY A 35 -11.19 -8.11 -5.41
N ASP A 36 -10.56 -9.25 -5.64
CA ASP A 36 -10.95 -10.55 -5.12
C ASP A 36 -9.95 -11.01 -4.04
N ILE A 37 -10.42 -11.15 -2.80
CA ILE A 37 -9.62 -11.77 -1.73
C ILE A 37 -9.95 -13.26 -1.72
N TYR A 38 -9.01 -14.09 -2.19
CA TYR A 38 -9.23 -15.52 -2.31
C TYR A 38 -8.68 -16.33 -1.13
N SER A 39 -7.80 -15.74 -0.34
CA SER A 39 -7.29 -16.34 0.89
C SER A 39 -6.99 -15.28 1.92
N SER A 40 -7.34 -15.51 3.16
CA SER A 40 -7.00 -14.62 4.26
C SER A 40 -6.94 -15.37 5.59
N GLY A 41 -6.16 -14.84 6.52
CA GLY A 41 -6.06 -15.34 7.87
C GLY A 41 -5.77 -14.24 8.87
N ILE A 42 -6.28 -14.40 10.08
CA ILE A 42 -6.06 -13.47 11.18
C ILE A 42 -5.63 -14.27 12.40
N LEU A 43 -4.58 -13.82 13.07
CA LEU A 43 -4.11 -14.34 14.33
C LEU A 43 -4.07 -13.20 15.36
N TYR A 44 -4.80 -13.38 16.42
CA TYR A 44 -4.73 -12.49 17.59
C TYR A 44 -4.20 -13.27 18.79
N ARG A 45 -3.22 -12.71 19.46
CA ARG A 45 -2.69 -13.25 20.73
C ARG A 45 -2.70 -12.14 21.77
N GLY A 46 -3.30 -12.40 22.92
CA GLY A 46 -3.30 -11.46 24.02
C GLY A 46 -4.58 -11.49 24.84
N SER A 47 -4.63 -10.60 25.83
CA SER A 47 -5.80 -10.45 26.71
C SER A 47 -6.93 -9.73 26.00
N THR A 48 -8.14 -10.26 26.11
CA THR A 48 -9.38 -9.61 25.67
C THR A 48 -9.97 -8.71 26.77
N VAL A 49 -9.34 -8.63 27.94
CA VAL A 49 -9.79 -7.79 29.05
C VAL A 49 -9.44 -6.33 28.78
N GLY A 50 -10.40 -5.44 28.98
CA GLY A 50 -10.21 -4.00 28.85
C GLY A 50 -9.09 -3.47 29.75
N GLY A 51 -8.28 -2.54 29.22
CA GLY A 51 -7.17 -1.94 29.96
C GLY A 51 -5.88 -2.78 30.04
N SER A 52 -5.84 -3.98 29.41
CA SER A 52 -4.59 -4.74 29.31
C SER A 52 -3.56 -3.98 28.46
N PRO A 53 -2.26 -3.97 28.89
CA PRO A 53 -1.21 -3.27 28.15
C PRO A 53 -1.09 -3.73 26.68
N SER A 54 -0.81 -2.81 25.76
CA SER A 54 -0.66 -3.10 24.33
C SER A 54 0.49 -4.06 24.05
N GLU A 55 1.56 -3.98 24.81
CA GLU A 55 2.77 -4.81 24.67
C GLU A 55 2.48 -6.31 24.89
N THR A 56 1.35 -6.65 25.50
CA THR A 56 0.91 -8.04 25.71
C THR A 56 0.02 -8.57 24.59
N LYS A 57 -0.23 -7.77 23.57
CA LYS A 57 -1.15 -8.09 22.46
C LYS A 57 -0.39 -8.10 21.15
N THR A 58 -0.62 -9.11 20.35
CA THR A 58 -0.07 -9.24 18.99
C THR A 58 -1.22 -9.51 18.03
N PHE A 59 -1.21 -8.79 16.93
CA PHE A 59 -2.12 -8.99 15.83
C PHE A 59 -1.34 -9.25 14.56
N GLN A 60 -1.64 -10.36 13.91
CA GLN A 60 -1.08 -10.70 12.59
C GLN A 60 -2.21 -10.97 11.63
N SER A 61 -2.06 -10.57 10.39
CA SER A 61 -2.98 -10.93 9.33
C SER A 61 -2.24 -11.22 8.03
N TYR A 62 -2.93 -11.98 7.19
CA TYR A 62 -2.45 -12.41 5.90
C TYR A 62 -3.60 -12.32 4.90
N TRP A 63 -3.34 -11.76 3.73
CA TRP A 63 -4.33 -11.55 2.68
C TRP A 63 -3.71 -11.80 1.32
N GLN A 64 -4.42 -12.53 0.47
CA GLN A 64 -4.07 -12.70 -0.94
C GLN A 64 -5.15 -12.05 -1.79
N LEU A 65 -4.73 -11.09 -2.61
CA LEU A 65 -5.55 -10.28 -3.49
C LEU A 65 -5.29 -10.67 -4.94
N GLU A 66 -6.35 -10.83 -5.72
CA GLU A 66 -6.30 -10.96 -7.17
C GLU A 66 -7.18 -9.88 -7.82
N ASN A 67 -6.80 -9.45 -9.02
CA ASN A 67 -7.51 -8.41 -9.77
C ASN A 67 -7.75 -7.13 -8.93
N GLY A 68 -6.80 -6.82 -8.05
CA GLY A 68 -6.92 -5.68 -7.14
C GLY A 68 -6.84 -4.34 -7.85
N GLN A 69 -7.69 -3.41 -7.42
CA GLN A 69 -7.54 -2.00 -7.70
C GLN A 69 -7.18 -1.29 -6.40
N VAL A 70 -6.00 -0.69 -6.36
CA VAL A 70 -5.43 -0.11 -5.13
C VAL A 70 -5.04 1.33 -5.34
N ASN A 71 -5.50 2.19 -4.46
CA ASN A 71 -5.06 3.58 -4.31
C ASN A 71 -4.38 3.72 -2.95
N PHE A 72 -3.06 3.64 -2.91
CA PHE A 72 -2.32 3.76 -1.65
C PHE A 72 -2.02 5.22 -1.25
N SER A 73 -2.19 6.16 -2.17
CA SER A 73 -2.01 7.60 -1.95
C SER A 73 -2.69 8.38 -3.08
N ASP A 74 -3.41 9.43 -2.73
CA ASP A 74 -4.10 10.30 -3.72
C ASP A 74 -3.13 11.02 -4.67
N GLU A 75 -1.85 11.08 -4.32
CA GLU A 75 -0.82 11.73 -5.12
C GLU A 75 -0.20 10.80 -6.17
N PHE A 76 -0.42 9.48 -6.06
CA PHE A 76 0.13 8.48 -6.96
C PHE A 76 -0.93 7.89 -7.89
N PRO A 77 -0.57 7.52 -9.12
CA PRO A 77 -1.48 6.76 -9.98
C PRO A 77 -1.93 5.45 -9.35
N ASN A 78 -3.19 5.08 -9.61
CA ASN A 78 -3.76 3.83 -9.11
C ASN A 78 -3.00 2.61 -9.64
N LEU A 79 -3.00 1.57 -8.84
CA LEU A 79 -2.60 0.23 -9.25
C LEU A 79 -3.84 -0.57 -9.66
N GLU A 80 -3.76 -1.26 -10.78
CA GLU A 80 -4.83 -2.04 -11.39
C GLU A 80 -4.37 -3.46 -11.67
N GLU A 81 -5.30 -4.39 -11.78
CA GLU A 81 -5.01 -5.82 -12.05
C GLU A 81 -3.96 -6.40 -11.08
N LEU A 82 -3.95 -5.90 -9.84
CA LEU A 82 -2.92 -6.25 -8.87
C LEU A 82 -3.14 -7.66 -8.33
N THR A 83 -2.09 -8.48 -8.41
CA THR A 83 -1.97 -9.73 -7.67
C THR A 83 -0.92 -9.56 -6.60
N ALA A 84 -1.32 -9.70 -5.35
CA ALA A 84 -0.43 -9.42 -4.22
C ALA A 84 -0.76 -10.24 -2.99
N THR A 85 0.25 -10.45 -2.16
CA THR A 85 0.14 -10.98 -0.80
C THR A 85 0.49 -9.87 0.18
N VAL A 86 -0.39 -9.65 1.15
CA VAL A 86 -0.19 -8.69 2.25
C VAL A 86 -0.07 -9.44 3.56
N VAL A 87 0.97 -9.16 4.30
CA VAL A 87 1.18 -9.68 5.66
C VAL A 87 1.29 -8.49 6.61
N THR A 88 0.55 -8.53 7.70
CA THR A 88 0.68 -7.53 8.76
C THR A 88 1.17 -8.18 10.05
N ASP A 89 2.02 -7.49 10.77
CA ASP A 89 2.50 -7.87 12.10
C ASP A 89 2.51 -6.62 12.99
N ASP A 90 1.49 -6.48 13.80
CA ASP A 90 1.18 -5.27 14.57
C ASP A 90 1.13 -4.00 13.67
N ASN A 91 2.20 -3.20 13.69
CA ASN A 91 2.33 -1.95 12.92
C ASN A 91 3.10 -2.14 11.60
N ASN A 92 3.63 -3.33 11.37
CA ASN A 92 4.42 -3.61 10.19
C ASN A 92 3.51 -4.18 9.11
N ILE A 93 3.71 -3.72 7.87
CA ILE A 93 3.02 -4.27 6.70
C ILE A 93 4.08 -4.65 5.69
N ASP A 94 4.01 -5.88 5.21
CA ASP A 94 4.81 -6.40 4.12
C ASP A 94 3.89 -6.77 2.97
N VAL A 95 4.15 -6.22 1.80
CA VAL A 95 3.41 -6.49 0.58
C VAL A 95 4.35 -7.11 -0.44
N GLN A 96 3.98 -8.28 -0.93
CA GLN A 96 4.62 -8.88 -2.09
C GLN A 96 3.66 -8.76 -3.27
N VAL A 97 4.08 -8.02 -4.29
CA VAL A 97 3.37 -7.90 -5.57
C VAL A 97 3.94 -8.92 -6.54
N ASP A 98 3.08 -9.74 -7.11
CA ASP A 98 3.45 -10.72 -8.13
C ASP A 98 3.27 -10.13 -9.54
N SER A 99 2.24 -9.30 -9.71
CA SER A 99 1.97 -8.56 -10.95
C SER A 99 1.00 -7.41 -10.71
N GLY A 100 0.98 -6.43 -11.59
CA GLY A 100 0.03 -5.33 -11.59
C GLY A 100 0.25 -4.37 -12.75
N ARG A 101 -0.56 -3.33 -12.84
CA ARG A 101 -0.45 -2.27 -13.84
C ARG A 101 -0.62 -0.90 -13.20
N SER A 102 0.02 0.10 -13.79
CA SER A 102 -0.21 1.50 -13.46
C SER A 102 0.00 2.37 -14.69
N LEU A 103 -0.99 3.18 -15.08
CA LEU A 103 -0.98 3.99 -16.31
C LEU A 103 -0.57 3.19 -17.56
N GLY A 104 -1.00 1.93 -17.64
CA GLY A 104 -0.69 1.03 -18.75
C GLY A 104 0.68 0.35 -18.70
N MET A 105 1.58 0.76 -17.81
CA MET A 105 2.83 0.05 -17.55
C MET A 105 2.56 -1.26 -16.83
N GLN A 106 3.34 -2.28 -17.13
CA GLN A 106 3.34 -3.53 -16.40
C GLN A 106 4.28 -3.41 -15.21
N MET A 107 3.77 -3.68 -14.02
CA MET A 107 4.60 -3.96 -12.85
C MET A 107 4.91 -5.45 -12.84
N GLU A 108 6.17 -5.76 -12.69
CA GLU A 108 6.63 -7.12 -12.43
C GLU A 108 6.60 -7.38 -10.93
N THR A 109 7.50 -8.22 -10.44
CA THR A 109 7.58 -8.44 -8.99
C THR A 109 8.02 -7.16 -8.28
N ALA A 110 7.28 -6.79 -7.24
CA ALA A 110 7.62 -5.66 -6.38
C ALA A 110 7.38 -6.00 -4.90
N THR A 111 8.03 -5.26 -4.02
CA THR A 111 7.82 -5.33 -2.57
C THR A 111 7.43 -3.97 -2.05
N GLY A 112 6.46 -3.94 -1.15
CA GLY A 112 6.07 -2.77 -0.38
C GLY A 112 6.26 -3.03 1.11
N ILE A 113 6.95 -2.16 1.81
CA ILE A 113 7.27 -2.34 3.22
C ILE A 113 6.85 -1.09 3.98
N VAL A 114 5.89 -1.23 4.90
CA VAL A 114 5.52 -0.14 5.81
C VAL A 114 6.22 -0.35 7.13
N ARG A 115 7.00 0.64 7.52
CA ARG A 115 7.70 0.65 8.81
C ARG A 115 7.63 2.03 9.45
N ARG A 116 7.66 2.03 10.77
CA ARG A 116 7.74 3.25 11.55
C ARG A 116 9.20 3.67 11.69
N ASN A 117 9.53 4.92 11.33
CA ASN A 117 10.88 5.44 11.48
C ASN A 117 11.14 5.91 12.92
N GLU A 118 12.38 6.33 13.21
CA GLU A 118 12.80 6.83 14.52
C GLU A 118 12.04 8.08 14.99
N ALA A 119 11.53 8.89 14.05
CA ALA A 119 10.67 10.04 14.33
C ALA A 119 9.20 9.64 14.58
N GLY A 120 8.87 8.36 14.56
CA GLY A 120 7.54 7.84 14.81
C GLY A 120 6.59 7.93 13.62
N ARG A 121 7.05 8.27 12.42
CA ARG A 121 6.25 8.36 11.19
C ARG A 121 6.27 7.05 10.41
N ASN A 122 5.13 6.71 9.82
CA ASN A 122 5.03 5.54 8.95
C ASN A 122 5.55 5.87 7.55
N LEU A 123 6.47 5.07 7.05
CA LEU A 123 7.01 5.15 5.71
C LEU A 123 6.66 3.89 4.94
N LEU A 124 6.14 4.05 3.74
CA LEU A 124 6.02 3.00 2.74
C LEU A 124 7.26 3.07 1.83
N THR A 125 8.03 2.00 1.81
CA THR A 125 9.10 1.80 0.82
C THR A 125 8.62 0.79 -0.21
N VAL A 126 8.58 1.18 -1.47
CA VAL A 126 8.25 0.30 -2.60
C VAL A 126 9.50 0.10 -3.43
N THR A 127 9.85 -1.16 -3.67
CA THR A 127 10.97 -1.53 -4.55
C THR A 127 10.47 -2.54 -5.58
N GLY A 128 10.73 -2.30 -6.86
CA GLY A 128 10.27 -3.20 -7.91
C GLY A 128 10.70 -2.78 -9.29
N ALA A 129 10.34 -3.60 -10.28
CA ALA A 129 10.59 -3.36 -11.69
C ALA A 129 9.28 -3.05 -12.41
N ALA A 130 9.37 -2.15 -13.39
CA ALA A 130 8.28 -1.83 -14.31
C ALA A 130 8.76 -1.84 -15.75
N SER A 131 7.89 -2.23 -16.65
CA SER A 131 8.13 -2.24 -18.09
C SER A 131 6.92 -1.72 -18.87
N GLY A 132 7.16 -1.27 -20.09
CA GLY A 132 6.09 -0.76 -20.95
C GLY A 132 6.59 0.11 -22.07
N LEU A 133 5.70 0.90 -22.66
CA LEU A 133 6.09 1.92 -23.63
C LEU A 133 6.74 3.11 -22.91
N THR A 134 7.79 3.66 -23.48
CA THR A 134 8.52 4.80 -22.88
C THR A 134 7.60 5.99 -22.63
N ALA A 135 6.61 6.22 -23.51
CA ALA A 135 5.61 7.27 -23.28
C ALA A 135 4.81 7.07 -21.98
N GLN A 136 4.43 5.82 -21.64
CA GLN A 136 3.73 5.50 -20.39
C GLN A 136 4.61 5.77 -19.16
N GLY A 137 5.89 5.44 -19.24
CA GLY A 137 6.87 5.76 -18.19
C GLY A 137 7.01 7.27 -17.96
N LEU A 138 7.04 8.05 -19.04
CA LEU A 138 7.04 9.51 -18.95
C LEU A 138 5.76 10.07 -18.35
N ASP A 139 4.60 9.54 -18.74
CA ASP A 139 3.30 9.91 -18.15
C ASP A 139 3.26 9.62 -16.65
N TYR A 140 3.82 8.48 -16.21
CA TYR A 140 3.92 8.14 -14.79
C TYR A 140 4.80 9.13 -14.03
N ILE A 141 5.97 9.50 -14.58
CA ILE A 141 6.87 10.51 -13.98
C ILE A 141 6.17 11.86 -13.83
N GLN A 142 5.31 12.22 -14.78
CA GLN A 142 4.55 13.48 -14.70
C GLN A 142 3.40 13.43 -13.68
N ALA A 143 2.78 12.26 -13.52
CA ALA A 143 1.62 12.09 -12.64
C ALA A 143 2.00 11.84 -11.17
N ALA A 144 3.15 11.19 -10.91
CA ALA A 144 3.58 10.84 -9.56
C ALA A 144 4.50 11.92 -8.95
N PRO A 145 4.42 12.21 -7.64
CA PRO A 145 5.25 13.20 -6.97
C PRO A 145 6.68 12.64 -6.71
N LEU A 146 7.35 12.24 -7.78
CA LEU A 146 8.71 11.74 -7.69
C LEU A 146 9.68 12.89 -7.42
N GLY A 147 10.47 12.74 -6.36
CA GLY A 147 11.44 13.76 -5.94
C GLY A 147 12.54 14.01 -6.97
N GLY A 148 13.47 14.94 -6.63
CA GLY A 148 14.68 15.18 -7.42
C GLY A 148 14.49 15.98 -8.71
N GLY A 149 13.36 16.65 -8.90
CA GLY A 149 13.11 17.46 -10.11
C GLY A 149 12.88 16.63 -11.37
N LEU A 150 12.51 15.35 -11.23
CA LEU A 150 12.27 14.45 -12.35
C LEU A 150 11.15 14.96 -13.27
N GLN A 151 10.06 15.48 -12.70
CA GLN A 151 8.95 16.05 -13.48
C GLN A 151 9.42 17.22 -14.36
N GLU A 152 10.21 18.13 -13.82
CA GLU A 152 10.75 19.24 -14.59
C GLU A 152 11.73 18.77 -15.68
N THR A 153 12.61 17.84 -15.33
CA THR A 153 13.62 17.29 -16.24
C THR A 153 12.98 16.60 -17.43
N PHE A 154 11.92 15.82 -17.22
CA PHE A 154 11.27 15.03 -18.26
C PHE A 154 10.05 15.72 -18.88
N SER A 155 9.69 16.93 -18.45
CA SER A 155 8.48 17.65 -18.90
C SER A 155 8.36 17.85 -20.41
N THR A 156 9.48 17.94 -21.12
CA THR A 156 9.53 18.15 -22.57
C THR A 156 9.98 16.93 -23.36
N TRP A 157 10.25 15.83 -22.68
CA TRP A 157 10.73 14.64 -23.34
C TRP A 157 9.61 13.94 -24.08
N GLN A 158 9.93 13.47 -25.29
CA GLN A 158 9.12 12.58 -26.09
C GLN A 158 10.02 11.43 -26.49
N ALA A 159 9.59 10.23 -26.22
CA ALA A 159 10.36 9.04 -26.53
C ALA A 159 9.44 7.93 -27.03
N GLU A 160 9.95 7.15 -27.96
CA GLU A 160 9.30 5.97 -28.51
C GLU A 160 10.09 4.71 -28.09
N GLY A 161 9.44 3.56 -28.22
CA GLY A 161 10.02 2.28 -27.89
C GLY A 161 9.58 1.77 -26.51
N GLU A 162 10.21 0.71 -26.08
CA GLU A 162 9.95 0.05 -24.80
C GLU A 162 11.00 0.43 -23.77
N PHE A 163 10.63 0.36 -22.51
CA PHE A 163 11.57 0.52 -21.39
C PHE A 163 11.37 -0.58 -20.36
N THR A 164 12.43 -0.82 -19.60
CA THR A 164 12.40 -1.53 -18.32
C THR A 164 13.18 -0.70 -17.32
N ALA A 165 12.64 -0.54 -16.12
CA ALA A 165 13.27 0.24 -15.06
C ALA A 165 13.06 -0.43 -13.72
N ASP A 166 14.11 -0.42 -12.89
CA ASP A 166 14.02 -0.71 -11.46
C ASP A 166 13.86 0.61 -10.71
N ALA A 167 12.98 0.63 -9.72
CA ALA A 167 12.70 1.81 -8.93
C ALA A 167 12.57 1.49 -7.45
N GLU A 168 13.01 2.43 -6.63
CA GLU A 168 12.69 2.49 -5.21
C GLU A 168 12.01 3.84 -4.93
N VAL A 169 10.85 3.78 -4.29
CA VAL A 169 10.04 4.95 -3.93
C VAL A 169 9.74 4.90 -2.45
N ILE A 170 9.97 6.01 -1.74
CA ILE A 170 9.66 6.14 -0.32
C ILE A 170 8.55 7.18 -0.16
N VAL A 171 7.41 6.75 0.40
CA VAL A 171 6.21 7.57 0.57
C VAL A 171 5.91 7.71 2.07
N PRO A 172 5.87 8.93 2.62
CA PRO A 172 5.32 9.16 3.95
C PRO A 172 3.81 8.89 3.93
N LEU A 173 3.33 8.04 4.86
CA LEU A 173 1.90 7.71 4.96
C LEU A 173 1.15 8.58 5.97
N ASP A 174 1.87 9.27 6.85
CA ASP A 174 1.27 10.20 7.79
C ASP A 174 1.03 11.53 7.07
N GLN A 175 -0.22 11.92 6.90
CA GLN A 175 -0.55 13.26 6.44
C GLN A 175 -0.12 14.27 7.51
N ASP A 176 0.66 15.26 7.13
CA ASP A 176 0.95 16.43 7.96
C ASP A 176 -0.37 17.19 8.21
N GLY A 177 -1.05 16.91 9.31
CA GLY A 177 -2.36 17.49 9.57
C GLY A 177 -2.98 17.20 10.93
N ALA A 178 -2.20 16.82 11.92
CA ALA A 178 -2.66 16.79 13.31
C ALA A 178 -1.63 17.45 14.24
N GLU A 179 -1.40 18.74 14.04
CA GLU A 179 -0.97 19.60 15.14
C GLU A 179 -2.21 19.90 15.99
N THR A 180 -2.26 19.27 17.17
CA THR A 180 -2.93 19.81 18.36
C THR A 180 -2.18 19.38 19.60
#